data_13a10e4a786175bbaa3ddd700f6f9d3d
#
_entry.id   13a10e4a786175bbaa3ddd700f6f9d3d
#
_cell.length_a   1.000
_cell.length_b   1.000
_cell.length_c   1.000
_cell.angle_alpha   90.00
_cell.angle_beta   90.00
_cell.angle_gamma   90.00
#
_symmetry.space_group_name_H-M   'P 1'
#
loop_
_entity.id
_entity.type
_entity.pdbx_description
1 polymer ?
#
loop_
_entity_poly.entity_id
_entity_poly.type
_entity_poly.pdbx_seq_one_letter_code
_entity_poly.pdbx_strand_id
1 'polypeptide(L)'
;MNYTKKSQKELKELCKEKNITGFSNKNKEDLIQLLQQCVNSSTPSESQPLQPSHKEELSSCSPVTISNNVSYFNTDILKFSTEKKFDLIYLDPPYETNRTFTVDSLDDDTGFNDVWEEDKYAEWVNKLVVHLSPMLTQCGTLIFHISSENSFIAESILRKHFKKIQKIYWKRCHGKNTVKNKLGEMIDVLFACSNGNNIFNMMYISIDDDSKWAFKNKDDRGEYSLGALKHDRTRVGHLYSIVNNGVTYQTKYGWKQKKEDVEKLIEENRIHFVPDKQNMYVKVYKHEHKGVPLSNLWNDIHSITRTSKDPRVYPTQKPQKLLERIIKICSNEGSYVLDPVCGSGTTGFVADKLNRKCILCDINKDTEEIIKKRFSDAIYNI
;
A
#
# COMPACT_ATOMS: atom_id res chain seq x y z
N MET A 1 -29.91 -37.96 -0.88
CA MET A 1 -29.42 -39.06 -1.77
C MET A 1 -29.17 -40.31 -0.95
N ASN A 2 -29.60 -41.50 -1.41
CA ASN A 2 -29.38 -42.74 -0.67
C ASN A 2 -28.02 -43.35 -1.07
N TYR A 3 -27.00 -43.13 -0.25
CA TYR A 3 -25.58 -43.58 -0.49
C TYR A 3 -25.39 -45.10 -0.25
N THR A 4 -26.31 -45.77 0.44
CA THR A 4 -26.16 -47.19 0.82
C THR A 4 -26.16 -48.15 -0.37
N LYS A 5 -26.82 -47.77 -1.49
CA LYS A 5 -26.90 -48.57 -2.71
C LYS A 5 -25.69 -48.42 -3.65
N LYS A 6 -24.76 -47.50 -3.36
CA LYS A 6 -23.57 -47.25 -4.21
C LYS A 6 -22.41 -48.16 -3.85
N SER A 7 -21.58 -48.48 -4.82
CA SER A 7 -20.35 -49.18 -4.63
C SER A 7 -19.28 -48.29 -3.98
N GLN A 8 -18.27 -48.89 -3.33
CA GLN A 8 -17.18 -48.16 -2.73
C GLN A 8 -16.44 -47.25 -3.73
N LYS A 9 -16.33 -47.68 -5.01
CA LYS A 9 -15.72 -46.90 -6.08
C LYS A 9 -16.52 -45.64 -6.40
N GLU A 10 -17.82 -45.75 -6.54
CA GLU A 10 -18.74 -44.61 -6.80
C GLU A 10 -18.76 -43.63 -5.63
N LEU A 11 -18.67 -44.11 -4.38
CA LEU A 11 -18.60 -43.26 -3.20
C LEU A 11 -17.28 -42.47 -3.14
N LYS A 12 -16.16 -43.07 -3.56
CA LYS A 12 -14.86 -42.39 -3.66
C LYS A 12 -14.88 -41.31 -4.75
N GLU A 13 -15.53 -41.55 -5.88
CA GLU A 13 -15.70 -40.54 -6.94
C GLU A 13 -16.57 -39.38 -6.45
N LEU A 14 -17.66 -39.64 -5.74
CA LEU A 14 -18.49 -38.60 -5.12
C LEU A 14 -17.73 -37.76 -4.06
N CYS A 15 -16.86 -38.40 -3.27
CA CYS A 15 -16.00 -37.66 -2.36
C CYS A 15 -15.03 -36.74 -3.10
N LYS A 16 -14.52 -37.17 -4.25
CA LYS A 16 -13.62 -36.40 -5.11
C LYS A 16 -14.35 -35.20 -5.74
N GLU A 17 -15.55 -35.42 -6.30
CA GLU A 17 -16.40 -34.37 -6.86
C GLU A 17 -16.79 -33.30 -5.83
N LYS A 18 -16.96 -33.70 -4.56
CA LYS A 18 -17.31 -32.79 -3.47
C LYS A 18 -16.09 -32.21 -2.73
N ASN A 19 -14.87 -32.40 -3.26
CA ASN A 19 -13.62 -31.94 -2.66
C ASN A 19 -13.38 -32.39 -1.20
N ILE A 20 -13.90 -33.59 -0.84
CA ILE A 20 -13.67 -34.16 0.48
C ILE A 20 -12.27 -34.76 0.51
N THR A 21 -11.47 -34.44 1.51
CA THR A 21 -10.10 -34.98 1.69
C THR A 21 -10.10 -36.19 2.63
N GLY A 22 -9.05 -37.02 2.57
CA GLY A 22 -8.87 -38.14 3.50
C GLY A 22 -9.73 -39.40 3.23
N PHE A 23 -10.33 -39.56 2.05
CA PHE A 23 -11.21 -40.67 1.69
C PHE A 23 -10.52 -41.89 1.11
N SER A 24 -9.25 -41.78 0.67
CA SER A 24 -8.54 -42.79 -0.17
C SER A 24 -8.45 -44.16 0.47
N ASN A 25 -8.24 -44.26 1.78
CA ASN A 25 -8.08 -45.51 2.53
C ASN A 25 -9.30 -45.90 3.38
N LYS A 26 -10.48 -45.29 3.12
CA LYS A 26 -11.70 -45.51 3.91
C LYS A 26 -12.55 -46.63 3.32
N ASN A 27 -13.21 -47.40 4.22
CA ASN A 27 -14.18 -48.41 3.86
C ASN A 27 -15.50 -47.79 3.40
N LYS A 28 -16.47 -48.63 2.96
CA LYS A 28 -17.75 -48.14 2.43
C LYS A 28 -18.58 -47.36 3.44
N GLU A 29 -18.59 -47.77 4.68
CA GLU A 29 -19.36 -47.16 5.76
C GLU A 29 -18.83 -45.79 6.15
N ASP A 30 -17.52 -45.68 6.26
CA ASP A 30 -16.83 -44.41 6.52
C ASP A 30 -17.04 -43.39 5.40
N LEU A 31 -17.08 -43.82 4.13
CA LEU A 31 -17.33 -42.96 2.99
C LEU A 31 -18.78 -42.44 2.98
N ILE A 32 -19.73 -43.25 3.39
CA ILE A 32 -21.11 -42.85 3.53
C ILE A 32 -21.25 -41.79 4.64
N GLN A 33 -20.62 -42.00 5.79
CA GLN A 33 -20.60 -41.02 6.88
C GLN A 33 -20.00 -39.68 6.45
N LEU A 34 -18.86 -39.66 5.77
CA LEU A 34 -18.24 -38.45 5.25
C LEU A 34 -19.16 -37.69 4.29
N LEU A 35 -19.81 -38.39 3.37
CA LEU A 35 -20.75 -37.80 2.43
C LEU A 35 -22.02 -37.27 3.10
N GLN A 36 -22.50 -37.90 4.16
CA GLN A 36 -23.64 -37.45 4.96
C GLN A 36 -23.31 -36.20 5.80
N GLN A 37 -22.14 -36.14 6.38
CA GLN A 37 -21.68 -34.97 7.12
C GLN A 37 -21.58 -33.72 6.22
N CYS A 38 -21.12 -33.86 4.97
CA CYS A 38 -21.11 -32.75 4.01
C CYS A 38 -22.51 -32.29 3.56
N VAL A 39 -23.49 -33.13 3.59
CA VAL A 39 -24.90 -32.76 3.24
C VAL A 39 -25.56 -32.00 4.38
N ASN A 40 -25.28 -32.38 5.62
CA ASN A 40 -25.87 -31.76 6.82
C ASN A 40 -25.25 -30.37 7.15
N SER A 41 -24.09 -30.05 6.56
CA SER A 41 -23.47 -28.72 6.66
C SER A 41 -23.99 -27.70 5.64
N SER A 42 -24.89 -28.08 4.73
CA SER A 42 -25.40 -27.23 3.64
C SER A 42 -26.89 -26.92 3.70
N THR A 43 -27.60 -27.22 4.79
CA THR A 43 -28.95 -26.75 5.04
C THR A 43 -28.95 -25.67 6.10
N PRO A 44 -29.53 -24.48 5.83
CA PRO A 44 -29.77 -23.49 6.89
C PRO A 44 -30.88 -24.07 7.81
N SER A 45 -30.52 -24.48 9.02
CA SER A 45 -31.51 -24.77 10.04
C SER A 45 -32.11 -23.45 10.52
N GLU A 46 -33.42 -23.29 10.38
CA GLU A 46 -34.18 -22.32 11.14
C GLU A 46 -33.88 -22.57 12.63
N SER A 47 -33.07 -21.69 13.22
CA SER A 47 -32.79 -21.70 14.64
C SER A 47 -33.87 -20.96 15.41
N GLN A 48 -34.56 -21.65 16.29
CA GLN A 48 -35.21 -21.03 17.45
C GLN A 48 -34.21 -20.12 18.21
N PRO A 49 -34.67 -19.02 18.81
CA PRO A 49 -33.79 -18.08 19.49
C PRO A 49 -33.22 -18.72 20.76
N LEU A 50 -31.97 -19.08 20.72
CA LEU A 50 -31.16 -19.34 21.90
C LEU A 50 -30.97 -18.02 22.67
N GLN A 51 -31.38 -18.01 23.93
CA GLN A 51 -31.08 -16.90 24.85
C GLN A 51 -29.57 -16.62 24.89
N PRO A 52 -29.16 -15.35 24.94
CA PRO A 52 -27.74 -14.98 24.92
C PRO A 52 -27.10 -15.33 26.27
N SER A 53 -26.34 -16.41 26.32
CA SER A 53 -25.38 -16.65 27.38
C SER A 53 -24.11 -15.86 27.09
N HIS A 54 -23.75 -14.97 28.00
CA HIS A 54 -22.51 -14.19 28.08
C HIS A 54 -22.23 -13.30 26.87
N LYS A 55 -22.78 -12.11 26.91
CA LYS A 55 -22.13 -10.92 26.30
C LYS A 55 -20.78 -10.77 27.02
N GLU A 56 -19.70 -11.20 26.38
CA GLU A 56 -18.41 -10.57 26.64
C GLU A 56 -18.62 -9.09 26.35
N GLU A 57 -18.46 -8.27 27.38
CA GLU A 57 -18.53 -6.80 27.28
C GLU A 57 -17.52 -6.36 26.21
N LEU A 58 -18.04 -5.98 25.05
CA LEU A 58 -17.32 -5.12 24.13
C LEU A 58 -16.93 -3.89 24.95
N SER A 59 -15.66 -3.78 25.32
CA SER A 59 -15.14 -2.65 26.06
C SER A 59 -15.44 -1.40 25.24
N SER A 60 -16.40 -0.61 25.67
CA SER A 60 -16.73 0.71 25.14
C SER A 60 -15.60 1.67 25.51
N CYS A 61 -14.44 1.53 24.88
CA CYS A 61 -13.39 2.53 24.99
C CYS A 61 -13.91 3.78 24.29
N SER A 62 -14.23 4.83 25.04
CA SER A 62 -14.65 6.10 24.48
C SER A 62 -13.48 6.73 23.73
N PRO A 63 -13.70 7.27 22.52
CA PRO A 63 -12.65 7.92 21.75
C PRO A 63 -12.13 9.16 22.45
N VAL A 64 -10.83 9.35 22.42
CA VAL A 64 -10.19 10.62 22.76
C VAL A 64 -10.14 11.47 21.49
N THR A 65 -10.78 12.64 21.50
CA THR A 65 -10.69 13.58 20.38
C THR A 65 -9.33 14.28 20.44
N ILE A 66 -8.54 14.10 19.38
CA ILE A 66 -7.22 14.73 19.23
C ILE A 66 -7.32 16.03 18.44
N SER A 67 -8.09 16.04 17.35
CA SER A 67 -8.43 17.22 16.55
C SER A 67 -9.84 17.05 15.97
N ASN A 68 -10.30 18.02 15.18
CA ASN A 68 -11.60 17.90 14.48
C ASN A 68 -11.66 16.70 13.52
N ASN A 69 -10.51 16.23 13.05
CA ASN A 69 -10.41 15.14 12.09
C ASN A 69 -9.84 13.85 12.69
N VAL A 70 -9.26 13.88 13.90
CA VAL A 70 -8.52 12.75 14.46
C VAL A 70 -9.08 12.32 15.80
N SER A 71 -9.42 11.03 15.89
CA SER A 71 -9.84 10.37 17.13
C SER A 71 -8.85 9.25 17.47
N TYR A 72 -8.56 9.10 18.76
CA TYR A 72 -7.67 8.06 19.28
C TYR A 72 -8.44 7.12 20.21
N PHE A 73 -8.12 5.82 20.11
CA PHE A 73 -8.63 4.76 20.99
C PHE A 73 -7.47 3.99 21.61
N ASN A 74 -7.37 3.99 22.94
CA ASN A 74 -6.45 3.09 23.62
C ASN A 74 -7.07 1.70 23.71
N THR A 75 -6.77 0.84 22.76
CA THR A 75 -7.37 -0.49 22.64
C THR A 75 -6.49 -1.45 21.84
N ASP A 76 -6.63 -2.74 22.14
CA ASP A 76 -6.17 -3.78 21.23
C ASP A 76 -7.02 -3.74 19.95
N ILE A 77 -6.34 -3.65 18.81
CA ILE A 77 -7.04 -3.55 17.50
C ILE A 77 -7.96 -4.74 17.24
N LEU A 78 -7.65 -5.93 17.74
CA LEU A 78 -8.52 -7.10 17.57
C LEU A 78 -9.84 -7.01 18.36
N LYS A 79 -9.92 -6.07 19.32
CA LYS A 79 -11.13 -5.74 20.09
C LYS A 79 -11.83 -4.49 19.56
N PHE A 80 -11.18 -3.72 18.69
CA PHE A 80 -11.76 -2.53 18.07
C PHE A 80 -12.82 -2.91 17.06
N SER A 81 -13.98 -2.27 17.14
CA SER A 81 -15.05 -2.44 16.17
C SER A 81 -15.69 -1.10 15.82
N THR A 82 -16.08 -0.94 14.59
CA THR A 82 -16.74 0.28 14.09
C THR A 82 -17.55 -0.04 12.85
N GLU A 83 -18.65 0.67 12.66
CA GLU A 83 -19.42 0.63 11.41
C GLU A 83 -18.79 1.47 10.29
N LYS A 84 -17.82 2.33 10.64
CA LYS A 84 -17.12 3.15 9.65
C LYS A 84 -16.29 2.27 8.73
N LYS A 85 -16.24 2.67 7.45
CA LYS A 85 -15.38 2.06 6.44
C LYS A 85 -14.27 3.03 6.07
N PHE A 86 -13.10 2.47 5.78
CA PHE A 86 -11.88 3.22 5.53
C PHE A 86 -11.43 3.11 4.08
N ASP A 87 -11.03 4.24 3.51
CA ASP A 87 -10.42 4.27 2.18
C ASP A 87 -8.95 3.88 2.24
N LEU A 88 -8.32 4.12 3.41
CA LEU A 88 -6.95 3.69 3.68
C LEU A 88 -6.87 3.09 5.07
N ILE A 89 -6.31 1.90 5.18
CA ILE A 89 -5.79 1.34 6.42
C ILE A 89 -4.27 1.26 6.28
N TYR A 90 -3.53 1.99 7.13
CA TYR A 90 -2.09 1.89 7.21
C TYR A 90 -1.71 1.03 8.41
N LEU A 91 -1.20 -0.15 8.17
CA LEU A 91 -0.85 -1.14 9.18
C LEU A 91 0.67 -1.34 9.22
N ASP A 92 1.29 -0.85 10.29
CA ASP A 92 2.73 -0.93 10.58
C ASP A 92 2.95 -1.74 11.87
N PRO A 93 2.73 -3.06 11.84
CA PRO A 93 2.77 -3.89 13.04
C PRO A 93 4.21 -4.11 13.53
N PRO A 94 4.44 -4.67 14.73
CA PRO A 94 5.73 -5.25 15.09
C PRO A 94 6.26 -6.17 13.99
N TYR A 95 7.60 -6.21 13.77
CA TYR A 95 8.21 -6.88 12.62
C TYR A 95 8.82 -8.25 12.94
N GLU A 96 8.59 -8.78 14.15
CA GLU A 96 9.26 -10.01 14.62
C GLU A 96 10.79 -9.85 14.64
N THR A 97 11.24 -8.72 15.16
CA THR A 97 12.68 -8.42 15.21
C THR A 97 13.40 -9.10 16.34
N ASN A 98 12.68 -9.79 17.25
CA ASN A 98 13.18 -10.40 18.47
C ASN A 98 13.91 -9.38 19.37
N ARG A 99 13.35 -8.16 19.48
CA ARG A 99 13.89 -7.05 20.29
C ARG A 99 12.78 -6.40 21.11
N THR A 100 13.18 -5.88 22.26
CA THR A 100 12.36 -4.95 23.04
C THR A 100 12.76 -3.54 22.68
N PHE A 101 11.78 -2.68 22.42
CA PHE A 101 11.97 -1.27 22.10
C PHE A 101 11.52 -0.42 23.29
N THR A 102 12.37 0.48 23.75
CA THR A 102 12.09 1.42 24.85
C THR A 102 12.07 2.86 24.33
N VAL A 103 11.33 3.73 25.00
CA VAL A 103 11.26 5.15 24.71
C VAL A 103 12.27 5.88 25.60
N ASP A 104 13.33 6.44 25.01
CA ASP A 104 14.47 7.06 25.73
C ASP A 104 14.11 8.27 26.63
N SER A 105 12.86 8.74 26.63
CA SER A 105 12.43 9.97 27.33
C SER A 105 11.41 9.77 28.45
N LEU A 106 10.98 8.53 28.69
CA LEU A 106 10.03 8.15 29.73
C LEU A 106 10.60 6.98 30.50
N ASP A 107 10.06 6.67 31.66
CA ASP A 107 10.53 5.57 32.53
C ASP A 107 10.75 4.25 31.77
N ASP A 108 11.69 3.42 32.22
CA ASP A 108 12.20 2.22 31.54
C ASP A 108 11.14 1.20 31.07
N ASP A 109 9.87 1.33 31.50
CA ASP A 109 8.75 0.45 31.13
C ASP A 109 7.97 0.91 29.90
N THR A 110 8.34 2.03 29.26
CA THR A 110 7.61 2.55 28.10
C THR A 110 8.20 2.06 26.79
N GLY A 111 7.44 1.22 26.09
CA GLY A 111 7.88 0.65 24.84
C GLY A 111 6.99 -0.51 24.40
N PHE A 112 7.50 -1.31 23.49
CA PHE A 112 6.81 -2.55 23.10
C PHE A 112 7.82 -3.70 22.90
N ASN A 113 7.34 -4.92 23.15
CA ASN A 113 8.11 -6.14 22.95
C ASN A 113 7.78 -6.74 21.59
N ASP A 114 8.80 -6.99 20.76
CA ASP A 114 8.70 -7.59 19.43
C ASP A 114 9.37 -8.98 19.41
N VAL A 115 9.16 -9.74 20.50
CA VAL A 115 9.63 -11.12 20.65
C VAL A 115 8.44 -12.05 20.50
N TRP A 116 8.54 -13.01 19.57
CA TRP A 116 7.47 -13.93 19.22
C TRP A 116 7.90 -15.37 19.38
N GLU A 117 6.97 -16.23 19.75
CA GLU A 117 7.12 -17.68 19.65
C GLU A 117 7.00 -18.13 18.20
N GLU A 118 7.59 -19.24 17.86
CA GLU A 118 7.55 -19.84 16.52
C GLU A 118 6.09 -19.96 16.03
N ASP A 119 5.84 -19.54 14.79
CA ASP A 119 4.52 -19.52 14.12
C ASP A 119 3.44 -18.57 14.72
N LYS A 120 3.61 -18.03 15.92
CA LYS A 120 2.60 -17.15 16.54
C LYS A 120 2.46 -15.81 15.83
N TYR A 121 3.57 -15.29 15.30
CA TYR A 121 3.54 -14.05 14.52
C TYR A 121 2.66 -14.18 13.28
N ALA A 122 2.84 -15.24 12.50
CA ALA A 122 2.04 -15.48 11.29
C ALA A 122 0.53 -15.64 11.61
N GLU A 123 0.19 -16.37 12.68
CA GLU A 123 -1.19 -16.49 13.14
C GLU A 123 -1.80 -15.13 13.51
N TRP A 124 -1.05 -14.31 14.25
CA TRP A 124 -1.48 -12.98 14.66
C TRP A 124 -1.66 -12.03 13.47
N VAL A 125 -0.70 -12.00 12.55
CA VAL A 125 -0.82 -11.22 11.31
C VAL A 125 -2.05 -11.64 10.51
N ASN A 126 -2.33 -12.94 10.41
CA ASN A 126 -3.52 -13.42 9.74
C ASN A 126 -4.81 -12.94 10.44
N LYS A 127 -4.87 -12.98 11.77
CA LYS A 127 -6.00 -12.45 12.55
C LYS A 127 -6.21 -10.96 12.29
N LEU A 128 -5.13 -10.17 12.26
CA LEU A 128 -5.19 -8.74 11.94
C LEU A 128 -5.77 -8.50 10.54
N VAL A 129 -5.28 -9.21 9.54
CA VAL A 129 -5.74 -9.05 8.16
C VAL A 129 -7.21 -9.43 8.02
N VAL A 130 -7.64 -10.55 8.63
CA VAL A 130 -9.04 -11.00 8.65
C VAL A 130 -9.94 -9.96 9.34
N HIS A 131 -9.48 -9.38 10.44
CA HIS A 131 -10.23 -8.39 11.21
C HIS A 131 -10.35 -7.05 10.48
N LEU A 132 -9.27 -6.58 9.85
CA LEU A 132 -9.19 -5.26 9.22
C LEU A 132 -9.75 -5.22 7.80
N SER A 133 -9.61 -6.29 7.03
CA SER A 133 -10.02 -6.27 5.61
C SER A 133 -11.50 -5.96 5.39
N PRO A 134 -12.46 -6.40 6.26
CA PRO A 134 -13.87 -6.01 6.11
C PRO A 134 -14.15 -4.54 6.45
N MET A 135 -13.21 -3.85 7.12
CA MET A 135 -13.35 -2.43 7.45
C MET A 135 -13.03 -1.51 6.26
N LEU A 136 -12.42 -2.04 5.19
CA LEU A 136 -12.17 -1.27 3.97
C LEU A 136 -13.47 -0.93 3.22
N THR A 137 -13.48 0.26 2.58
CA THR A 137 -14.48 0.57 1.55
C THR A 137 -14.26 -0.33 0.32
N GLN A 138 -15.22 -0.35 -0.61
CA GLN A 138 -15.07 -1.08 -1.88
C GLN A 138 -13.86 -0.59 -2.70
N CYS A 139 -13.48 0.68 -2.55
CA CYS A 139 -12.32 1.31 -3.20
C CYS A 139 -11.13 1.48 -2.24
N GLY A 140 -11.18 0.86 -1.06
CA GLY A 140 -10.17 1.02 -0.03
C GLY A 140 -8.90 0.21 -0.30
N THR A 141 -7.81 0.68 0.29
CA THR A 141 -6.48 0.05 0.25
C THR A 141 -5.98 -0.21 1.66
N LEU A 142 -5.51 -1.43 1.91
CA LEU A 142 -4.66 -1.75 3.06
C LEU A 142 -3.20 -1.59 2.63
N ILE A 143 -2.46 -0.73 3.31
CA ILE A 143 -1.00 -0.68 3.22
C ILE A 143 -0.44 -1.46 4.42
N PHE A 144 0.16 -2.60 4.14
CA PHE A 144 0.87 -3.41 5.14
C PHE A 144 2.35 -3.12 5.04
N HIS A 145 2.94 -2.58 6.10
CA HIS A 145 4.35 -2.19 6.17
C HIS A 145 5.14 -3.19 7.02
N ILE A 146 6.26 -3.70 6.51
CA ILE A 146 7.07 -4.69 7.20
C ILE A 146 8.53 -4.63 6.70
N SER A 147 9.47 -5.19 7.50
CA SER A 147 10.85 -5.38 7.07
C SER A 147 10.96 -6.27 5.83
N SER A 148 12.02 -6.10 5.04
CA SER A 148 12.27 -6.99 3.88
C SER A 148 12.49 -8.44 4.32
N GLU A 149 13.09 -8.65 5.48
CA GLU A 149 13.42 -9.97 6.04
C GLU A 149 12.14 -10.82 6.23
N ASN A 150 11.09 -10.25 6.85
CA ASN A 150 9.85 -10.96 7.17
C ASN A 150 8.71 -10.71 6.18
N SER A 151 9.01 -10.04 5.06
CA SER A 151 7.99 -9.69 4.07
C SER A 151 7.31 -10.91 3.42
N PHE A 152 7.98 -12.06 3.36
CA PHE A 152 7.41 -13.31 2.81
C PHE A 152 6.25 -13.85 3.66
N ILE A 153 6.30 -13.70 4.99
CA ILE A 153 5.22 -14.08 5.92
C ILE A 153 3.97 -13.26 5.59
N ALA A 154 4.12 -11.93 5.59
CA ALA A 154 3.03 -11.02 5.27
C ALA A 154 2.46 -11.30 3.87
N GLU A 155 3.30 -11.46 2.84
CA GLU A 155 2.85 -11.73 1.48
C GLU A 155 2.03 -13.00 1.38
N SER A 156 2.46 -14.09 2.03
CA SER A 156 1.77 -15.38 2.00
C SER A 156 0.34 -15.28 2.57
N ILE A 157 0.15 -14.44 3.59
CA ILE A 157 -1.13 -14.19 4.22
C ILE A 157 -1.98 -13.26 3.35
N LEU A 158 -1.43 -12.12 2.96
CA LEU A 158 -2.15 -11.10 2.19
C LEU A 158 -2.72 -11.65 0.88
N ARG A 159 -2.00 -12.54 0.20
CA ARG A 159 -2.46 -13.21 -1.03
C ARG A 159 -3.69 -14.11 -0.85
N LYS A 160 -4.01 -14.52 0.38
CA LYS A 160 -5.23 -15.28 0.67
C LYS A 160 -6.46 -14.38 0.78
N HIS A 161 -6.27 -13.09 1.09
CA HIS A 161 -7.36 -12.15 1.41
C HIS A 161 -7.57 -11.05 0.37
N PHE A 162 -6.56 -10.74 -0.45
CA PHE A 162 -6.62 -9.65 -1.43
C PHE A 162 -6.37 -10.13 -2.85
N LYS A 163 -7.18 -9.61 -3.79
CA LYS A 163 -7.06 -9.92 -5.22
C LYS A 163 -5.93 -9.18 -5.91
N LYS A 164 -5.62 -7.96 -5.44
CA LYS A 164 -4.57 -7.10 -6.00
C LYS A 164 -3.58 -6.75 -4.91
N ILE A 165 -2.32 -7.02 -5.16
CA ILE A 165 -1.21 -6.69 -4.26
C ILE A 165 -0.09 -6.09 -5.09
N GLN A 166 0.32 -4.88 -4.75
CA GLN A 166 1.50 -4.23 -5.30
C GLN A 166 2.56 -4.10 -4.21
N LYS A 167 3.79 -4.50 -4.51
CA LYS A 167 4.95 -4.28 -3.63
C LYS A 167 5.55 -2.91 -3.91
N ILE A 168 5.82 -2.18 -2.84
CA ILE A 168 6.55 -0.94 -2.82
C ILE A 168 7.78 -1.16 -1.94
N TYR A 169 8.95 -0.81 -2.45
CA TYR A 169 10.22 -0.94 -1.76
C TYR A 169 10.67 0.43 -1.26
N TRP A 170 10.68 0.61 0.05
CA TRP A 170 11.14 1.85 0.65
C TRP A 170 12.55 1.71 1.17
N LYS A 171 13.51 2.42 0.55
CA LYS A 171 14.88 2.50 1.02
C LYS A 171 14.96 3.50 2.18
N ARG A 172 14.92 2.99 3.42
CA ARG A 172 14.86 3.79 4.64
C ARG A 172 16.19 4.40 5.08
N CYS A 173 17.33 3.80 4.71
CA CYS A 173 18.65 4.27 5.12
C CYS A 173 19.73 3.89 4.12
N HIS A 174 20.95 4.37 4.37
CA HIS A 174 22.16 3.93 3.68
C HIS A 174 22.76 2.69 4.37
N GLY A 175 23.63 1.98 3.66
CA GLY A 175 24.37 0.83 4.21
C GLY A 175 25.18 1.22 5.45
N LYS A 176 25.22 0.35 6.45
CA LYS A 176 26.02 0.55 7.67
C LYS A 176 27.38 -0.12 7.51
N ASN A 177 28.45 0.58 7.85
CA ASN A 177 29.83 0.07 7.77
C ASN A 177 30.16 -1.01 8.84
N THR A 178 29.26 -1.25 9.79
CA THR A 178 29.48 -2.16 10.94
C THR A 178 29.06 -3.61 10.67
N VAL A 179 28.56 -3.92 9.48
CA VAL A 179 28.07 -5.27 9.15
C VAL A 179 29.23 -6.16 8.72
N LYS A 180 29.48 -7.26 9.45
CA LYS A 180 30.60 -8.17 9.21
C LYS A 180 30.25 -9.45 8.45
N ASN A 181 29.09 -10.03 8.70
CA ASN A 181 28.73 -11.39 8.26
C ASN A 181 27.51 -11.47 7.32
N LYS A 182 26.80 -10.38 7.10
CA LYS A 182 25.64 -10.31 6.19
C LYS A 182 25.53 -8.91 5.59
N LEU A 183 24.76 -8.76 4.51
CA LEU A 183 24.42 -7.44 3.97
C LEU A 183 23.50 -6.70 4.94
N GLY A 184 23.66 -5.37 5.03
CA GLY A 184 22.81 -4.53 5.90
C GLY A 184 21.41 -4.37 5.34
N GLU A 185 20.38 -4.52 6.19
CA GLU A 185 18.99 -4.26 5.86
C GLU A 185 18.73 -2.77 5.67
N MET A 186 18.42 -2.37 4.46
CA MET A 186 18.17 -0.97 4.09
C MET A 186 16.74 -0.72 3.60
N ILE A 187 15.97 -1.77 3.38
CA ILE A 187 14.69 -1.71 2.70
C ILE A 187 13.60 -2.26 3.61
N ASP A 188 12.50 -1.53 3.71
CA ASP A 188 11.22 -2.05 4.16
C ASP A 188 10.30 -2.26 2.94
N VAL A 189 9.35 -3.18 3.07
CA VAL A 189 8.37 -3.51 2.04
C VAL A 189 7.00 -3.04 2.48
N LEU A 190 6.32 -2.28 1.62
CA LEU A 190 4.92 -1.93 1.80
C LEU A 190 4.11 -2.70 0.76
N PHE A 191 3.11 -3.43 1.22
CA PHE A 191 2.15 -4.11 0.37
C PHE A 191 0.89 -3.26 0.24
N ALA A 192 0.61 -2.73 -0.96
CA ALA A 192 -0.65 -2.07 -1.25
C ALA A 192 -1.66 -3.11 -1.72
N CYS A 193 -2.63 -3.41 -0.88
CA CYS A 193 -3.59 -4.50 -1.02
C CYS A 193 -5.00 -3.97 -1.25
N SER A 194 -5.71 -4.49 -2.26
CA SER A 194 -7.10 -4.12 -2.55
C SER A 194 -7.88 -5.26 -3.20
N ASN A 195 -9.22 -5.18 -3.16
CA ASN A 195 -10.10 -6.18 -3.77
C ASN A 195 -10.86 -5.68 -4.99
N GLY A 196 -10.75 -4.39 -5.33
CA GLY A 196 -11.49 -3.76 -6.42
C GLY A 196 -10.71 -2.68 -7.13
N ASN A 197 -11.43 -1.69 -7.63
CA ASN A 197 -10.86 -0.46 -8.16
C ASN A 197 -10.59 0.49 -6.99
N ASN A 198 -9.37 0.45 -6.50
CA ASN A 198 -8.95 1.27 -5.37
C ASN A 198 -8.73 2.74 -5.78
N ILE A 199 -8.85 3.64 -4.81
CA ILE A 199 -8.40 5.02 -4.96
C ILE A 199 -6.90 5.00 -5.24
N PHE A 200 -6.50 5.63 -6.35
CA PHE A 200 -5.10 5.76 -6.74
C PHE A 200 -4.85 7.12 -7.38
N ASN A 201 -4.20 8.00 -6.66
CA ASN A 201 -3.82 9.32 -7.13
C ASN A 201 -2.35 9.29 -7.57
N MET A 202 -2.13 9.41 -8.89
CA MET A 202 -0.78 9.41 -9.45
C MET A 202 0.02 10.59 -8.90
N MET A 203 1.19 10.31 -8.35
CA MET A 203 2.16 11.32 -7.93
C MET A 203 3.34 11.37 -8.89
N TYR A 204 3.99 12.53 -8.94
CA TYR A 204 5.17 12.78 -9.77
C TYR A 204 6.31 13.27 -8.89
N ILE A 205 7.52 12.83 -9.20
CA ILE A 205 8.75 13.30 -8.56
C ILE A 205 9.36 14.35 -9.49
N SER A 206 9.86 15.45 -8.91
CA SER A 206 10.62 16.44 -9.67
C SER A 206 11.83 15.79 -10.35
N ILE A 207 12.16 16.28 -11.54
CA ILE A 207 13.36 15.83 -12.25
C ILE A 207 14.54 16.60 -11.67
N ASP A 208 15.54 15.85 -11.18
CA ASP A 208 16.83 16.46 -10.79
C ASP A 208 17.54 16.97 -12.05
N ASP A 209 18.21 18.11 -11.94
CA ASP A 209 18.91 18.76 -13.05
C ASP A 209 20.01 17.89 -13.69
N ASP A 210 20.56 16.93 -12.92
CA ASP A 210 21.56 15.94 -13.37
C ASP A 210 20.96 14.72 -14.08
N SER A 211 19.64 14.61 -14.19
CA SER A 211 18.99 13.47 -14.82
C SER A 211 19.22 13.44 -16.33
N LYS A 212 19.07 12.25 -16.95
CA LYS A 212 19.07 12.09 -18.43
C LYS A 212 17.99 12.94 -19.14
N TRP A 213 17.00 13.39 -18.40
CA TRP A 213 15.88 14.23 -18.83
C TRP A 213 16.16 15.73 -18.63
N ALA A 214 17.42 16.11 -18.34
CA ALA A 214 17.78 17.50 -18.17
C ALA A 214 17.33 18.34 -19.37
N PHE A 215 16.69 19.48 -19.09
CA PHE A 215 16.19 20.43 -20.06
C PHE A 215 17.36 21.25 -20.62
N LYS A 216 18.14 20.63 -21.54
CA LYS A 216 19.40 21.17 -22.06
C LYS A 216 19.25 22.19 -23.16
N ASN A 217 18.05 22.31 -23.73
CA ASN A 217 17.77 23.27 -24.81
C ASN A 217 16.99 24.44 -24.24
N LYS A 218 17.11 25.59 -24.88
CA LYS A 218 16.42 26.82 -24.48
C LYS A 218 15.97 27.59 -25.71
N ASP A 219 14.78 28.17 -25.65
CA ASP A 219 14.28 29.19 -26.57
C ASP A 219 13.55 30.29 -25.78
N ASP A 220 12.85 31.20 -26.46
CA ASP A 220 12.14 32.34 -25.83
C ASP A 220 11.06 31.92 -24.85
N ARG A 221 10.50 30.70 -24.98
CA ARG A 221 9.51 30.13 -24.06
C ARG A 221 10.12 29.51 -22.79
N GLY A 222 11.42 29.17 -22.84
CA GLY A 222 12.13 28.61 -21.68
C GLY A 222 12.98 27.38 -22.00
N GLU A 223 13.42 26.71 -20.93
CA GLU A 223 14.20 25.46 -21.00
C GLU A 223 13.31 24.30 -21.43
N TYR A 224 13.80 23.44 -22.33
CA TYR A 224 13.08 22.28 -22.82
C TYR A 224 13.95 21.05 -23.07
N SER A 225 13.35 19.88 -23.00
CA SER A 225 13.91 18.59 -23.44
C SER A 225 13.29 18.17 -24.79
N LEU A 226 13.94 17.22 -25.48
CA LEU A 226 13.51 16.70 -26.76
C LEU A 226 12.73 15.39 -26.57
N GLY A 227 11.42 15.43 -26.72
CA GLY A 227 10.54 14.27 -26.71
C GLY A 227 10.53 13.55 -28.05
N ALA A 228 10.76 12.23 -28.06
CA ALA A 228 10.78 11.43 -29.27
C ALA A 228 9.36 11.28 -29.88
N LEU A 229 9.21 11.67 -31.14
CA LEU A 229 7.97 11.51 -31.93
C LEU A 229 7.93 10.22 -32.74
N LYS A 230 9.07 9.58 -33.03
CA LYS A 230 9.14 8.33 -33.80
C LYS A 230 8.85 7.13 -32.88
N HIS A 231 8.15 6.13 -33.42
CA HIS A 231 8.14 4.80 -32.87
C HIS A 231 9.43 4.04 -33.22
N ASP A 232 9.81 3.10 -32.36
CA ASP A 232 10.86 2.10 -32.60
C ASP A 232 10.31 0.89 -33.38
N ARG A 233 11.16 -0.11 -33.56
CA ARG A 233 10.83 -1.33 -34.32
C ARG A 233 9.69 -2.17 -33.72
N THR A 234 9.35 -1.96 -32.46
CA THR A 234 8.39 -2.80 -31.75
C THR A 234 6.94 -2.31 -31.85
N ARG A 235 6.73 -1.10 -32.38
CA ARG A 235 5.41 -0.48 -32.50
C ARG A 235 5.21 0.17 -33.85
N VAL A 236 4.01 0.01 -34.42
CA VAL A 236 3.59 0.72 -35.63
C VAL A 236 2.76 1.91 -35.23
N GLY A 237 3.18 3.10 -35.67
CA GLY A 237 2.49 4.37 -35.44
C GLY A 237 1.77 4.89 -36.67
N HIS A 238 1.49 6.20 -36.68
CA HIS A 238 0.84 6.87 -37.80
C HIS A 238 1.83 7.12 -38.94
N LEU A 239 1.52 6.62 -40.13
CA LEU A 239 2.36 6.77 -41.34
C LEU A 239 1.93 7.99 -42.12
N TYR A 240 2.74 9.04 -42.05
CA TYR A 240 2.58 10.27 -42.85
C TYR A 240 3.94 10.99 -42.98
N SER A 241 4.02 11.95 -43.86
CA SER A 241 5.17 12.84 -44.04
C SER A 241 4.80 14.29 -43.69
N ILE A 242 5.77 15.00 -43.14
CA ILE A 242 5.73 16.46 -42.91
C ILE A 242 6.81 17.10 -43.77
N VAL A 243 6.47 18.19 -44.45
CA VAL A 243 7.44 19.00 -45.18
C VAL A 243 7.65 20.33 -44.44
N ASN A 244 8.90 20.64 -44.11
CA ASN A 244 9.27 21.89 -43.48
C ASN A 244 10.58 22.40 -44.07
N ASN A 245 10.57 23.66 -44.55
CA ASN A 245 11.72 24.30 -45.21
C ASN A 245 12.36 23.44 -46.32
N GLY A 246 11.53 22.81 -47.16
CA GLY A 246 11.99 21.96 -48.26
C GLY A 246 12.50 20.57 -47.86
N VAL A 247 12.55 20.26 -46.58
CA VAL A 247 12.96 18.93 -46.06
C VAL A 247 11.74 18.10 -45.74
N THR A 248 11.73 16.85 -46.22
CA THR A 248 10.65 15.88 -45.91
C THR A 248 11.04 15.01 -44.73
N TYR A 249 10.19 14.99 -43.70
CA TYR A 249 10.33 14.19 -42.50
C TYR A 249 9.36 13.02 -42.55
N GLN A 250 9.88 11.82 -42.54
CA GLN A 250 9.10 10.56 -42.55
C GLN A 250 9.77 9.48 -41.74
N THR A 251 9.05 8.43 -41.39
CA THR A 251 9.58 7.32 -40.59
C THR A 251 8.99 5.99 -41.00
N LYS A 252 9.83 4.95 -41.03
CA LYS A 252 9.45 3.58 -41.39
C LYS A 252 8.42 2.97 -40.45
N TYR A 253 8.50 3.29 -39.16
CA TYR A 253 7.64 2.69 -38.11
C TYR A 253 6.50 3.61 -37.66
N GLY A 254 6.34 4.77 -38.29
CA GLY A 254 5.30 5.75 -38.00
C GLY A 254 5.63 6.66 -36.81
N TRP A 255 4.79 7.68 -36.69
CA TRP A 255 4.86 8.68 -35.64
C TRP A 255 3.95 8.31 -34.47
N LYS A 256 4.29 8.75 -33.27
CA LYS A 256 3.50 8.47 -32.04
C LYS A 256 2.18 9.24 -32.00
N GLN A 257 2.10 10.38 -32.71
CA GLN A 257 0.95 11.26 -32.74
C GLN A 257 0.36 11.30 -34.17
N LYS A 258 -0.91 11.66 -34.26
CA LYS A 258 -1.59 11.88 -35.55
C LYS A 258 -1.00 13.09 -36.26
N LYS A 259 -1.21 13.15 -37.55
CA LYS A 259 -0.68 14.25 -38.39
C LYS A 259 -1.21 15.60 -37.94
N GLU A 260 -2.50 15.69 -37.68
CA GLU A 260 -3.20 16.90 -37.24
C GLU A 260 -2.65 17.44 -35.91
N ASP A 261 -2.30 16.54 -34.99
CA ASP A 261 -1.73 16.93 -33.70
C ASP A 261 -0.31 17.47 -33.85
N VAL A 262 0.49 16.89 -34.77
CA VAL A 262 1.84 17.37 -35.06
C VAL A 262 1.82 18.68 -35.79
N GLU A 263 0.88 18.88 -36.72
CA GLU A 263 0.70 20.17 -37.45
C GLU A 263 0.38 21.31 -36.45
N LYS A 264 -0.49 21.08 -35.46
CA LYS A 264 -0.73 22.05 -34.38
C LYS A 264 0.53 22.37 -33.59
N LEU A 265 1.33 21.34 -33.25
CA LEU A 265 2.60 21.55 -32.52
C LEU A 265 3.60 22.35 -33.36
N ILE A 266 3.55 22.25 -34.69
CA ILE A 266 4.38 23.07 -35.61
C ILE A 266 3.91 24.53 -35.57
N GLU A 267 2.60 24.78 -35.71
CA GLU A 267 2.00 26.12 -35.60
C GLU A 267 2.33 26.80 -34.26
N GLU A 268 2.34 26.03 -33.18
CA GLU A 268 2.69 26.48 -31.84
C GLU A 268 4.21 26.62 -31.61
N ASN A 269 5.06 26.40 -32.63
CA ASN A 269 6.53 26.37 -32.52
C ASN A 269 7.04 25.37 -31.45
N ARG A 270 6.37 24.23 -31.33
CA ARG A 270 6.71 23.17 -30.34
C ARG A 270 7.46 22.00 -30.97
N ILE A 271 7.83 22.06 -32.23
CA ILE A 271 8.64 21.05 -32.91
C ILE A 271 10.07 21.54 -33.06
N HIS A 272 11.02 20.68 -32.72
CA HIS A 272 12.43 20.84 -32.97
C HIS A 272 12.81 19.96 -34.17
N PHE A 273 13.10 20.60 -35.33
CA PHE A 273 13.51 19.93 -36.55
C PHE A 273 15.01 19.68 -36.56
N VAL A 274 15.44 18.52 -37.01
CA VAL A 274 16.83 18.13 -37.23
C VAL A 274 16.97 17.73 -38.72
N PRO A 275 17.26 18.69 -39.62
CA PRO A 275 17.25 18.46 -41.07
C PRO A 275 18.20 17.36 -41.53
N ASP A 276 19.44 17.38 -41.07
CA ASP A 276 20.51 16.42 -41.45
C ASP A 276 20.14 14.96 -41.13
N LYS A 277 19.31 14.76 -40.13
CA LYS A 277 18.83 13.41 -39.70
C LYS A 277 17.42 13.12 -40.15
N GLN A 278 16.78 14.04 -40.90
CA GLN A 278 15.36 13.99 -41.26
C GLN A 278 14.48 13.54 -40.09
N ASN A 279 14.74 14.14 -38.92
CA ASN A 279 14.06 13.82 -37.67
C ASN A 279 13.44 15.06 -37.02
N MET A 280 12.39 14.84 -36.27
CA MET A 280 11.74 15.90 -35.50
C MET A 280 11.41 15.39 -34.08
N TYR A 281 11.41 16.31 -33.15
CA TYR A 281 11.16 16.06 -31.71
C TYR A 281 10.15 17.07 -31.19
N VAL A 282 9.32 16.68 -30.24
CA VAL A 282 8.49 17.64 -29.52
C VAL A 282 9.31 18.35 -28.46
N LYS A 283 9.17 19.66 -28.34
CA LYS A 283 9.75 20.46 -27.26
C LYS A 283 8.89 20.26 -26.00
N VAL A 284 9.44 19.62 -24.96
CA VAL A 284 8.80 19.44 -23.66
C VAL A 284 9.40 20.45 -22.69
N TYR A 285 8.63 21.49 -22.35
CA TYR A 285 9.13 22.58 -21.52
C TYR A 285 9.17 22.21 -20.03
N LYS A 286 10.22 22.67 -19.33
CA LYS A 286 10.46 22.39 -17.91
C LYS A 286 9.28 22.83 -17.04
N HIS A 287 8.73 24.01 -17.28
CA HIS A 287 7.61 24.56 -16.51
C HIS A 287 6.27 23.86 -16.76
N GLU A 288 6.14 23.11 -17.86
CA GLU A 288 4.95 22.30 -18.17
C GLU A 288 5.11 20.84 -17.74
N HIS A 289 6.31 20.42 -17.38
CA HIS A 289 6.61 19.02 -17.09
C HIS A 289 6.21 18.67 -15.65
N LYS A 290 5.29 17.72 -15.50
CA LYS A 290 4.76 17.30 -14.20
C LYS A 290 5.79 16.55 -13.32
N GLY A 291 6.96 16.20 -13.86
CA GLY A 291 7.91 15.31 -13.22
C GLY A 291 7.85 13.88 -13.76
N VAL A 292 8.59 12.98 -13.15
CA VAL A 292 8.57 11.53 -13.46
C VAL A 292 7.48 10.87 -12.63
N PRO A 293 6.61 10.04 -13.23
CA PRO A 293 5.66 9.27 -12.46
C PRO A 293 6.34 8.47 -11.34
N LEU A 294 5.78 8.53 -10.15
CA LEU A 294 6.30 7.79 -9.00
C LEU A 294 6.31 6.28 -9.30
N SER A 295 7.45 5.65 -9.08
CA SER A 295 7.60 4.20 -9.21
C SER A 295 7.35 3.49 -7.87
N ASN A 296 7.46 2.16 -7.86
CA ASN A 296 7.38 1.37 -6.63
C ASN A 296 8.71 1.24 -5.88
N LEU A 297 9.75 1.94 -6.29
CA LEU A 297 11.01 2.07 -5.56
C LEU A 297 11.12 3.50 -4.99
N TRP A 298 11.03 3.62 -3.67
CA TRP A 298 11.09 4.89 -2.96
C TRP A 298 12.45 5.04 -2.25
N ASN A 299 13.34 5.79 -2.82
CA ASN A 299 14.69 6.02 -2.34
C ASN A 299 14.98 7.49 -1.98
N ASP A 300 13.99 8.35 -2.11
CA ASP A 300 14.05 9.79 -1.89
C ASP A 300 13.55 10.22 -0.51
N ILE A 301 12.99 9.29 0.28
CA ILE A 301 12.54 9.51 1.66
C ILE A 301 13.39 8.64 2.58
N HIS A 302 14.08 9.24 3.53
CA HIS A 302 14.87 8.51 4.52
C HIS A 302 14.15 8.41 5.86
N SER A 303 14.51 7.40 6.66
CA SER A 303 14.06 7.30 8.05
C SER A 303 14.56 8.49 8.88
N ILE A 304 13.86 8.75 9.98
CA ILE A 304 14.18 9.85 10.88
C ILE A 304 15.55 9.60 11.55
N THR A 305 16.42 10.58 11.45
CA THR A 305 17.73 10.63 12.09
C THR A 305 17.77 11.74 13.14
N ARG A 306 18.83 11.84 13.91
CA ARG A 306 19.02 12.93 14.89
C ARG A 306 19.02 14.33 14.26
N THR A 307 19.36 14.42 12.97
CA THR A 307 19.41 15.68 12.21
C THR A 307 18.16 15.94 11.37
N SER A 308 17.14 15.08 11.47
CA SER A 308 15.89 15.25 10.75
C SER A 308 15.10 16.43 11.32
N LYS A 309 14.36 17.13 10.44
CA LYS A 309 13.41 18.17 10.88
C LYS A 309 12.23 17.60 11.67
N ASP A 310 11.87 16.33 11.40
CA ASP A 310 10.85 15.62 12.18
C ASP A 310 11.45 15.21 13.53
N PRO A 311 10.93 15.70 14.67
CA PRO A 311 11.39 15.27 15.97
C PRO A 311 11.10 13.78 16.18
N ARG A 312 12.10 13.04 16.63
CA ARG A 312 11.91 11.63 16.98
C ARG A 312 11.39 11.54 18.41
N VAL A 313 10.12 11.20 18.55
CA VAL A 313 9.43 11.06 19.85
C VAL A 313 9.07 9.60 20.18
N TYR A 314 9.30 8.67 19.23
CA TYR A 314 9.00 7.25 19.37
C TYR A 314 10.05 6.39 18.65
N PRO A 315 10.46 5.23 19.16
CA PRO A 315 11.57 4.43 18.62
C PRO A 315 11.42 4.05 17.14
N THR A 316 10.23 3.65 16.74
CA THR A 316 9.91 3.16 15.39
C THR A 316 9.15 4.17 14.54
N GLN A 317 9.16 5.44 14.93
CA GLN A 317 8.44 6.51 14.25
C GLN A 317 8.78 6.57 12.76
N LYS A 318 7.73 6.58 11.92
CA LYS A 318 7.87 6.77 10.47
C LYS A 318 7.93 8.25 10.08
N PRO A 319 8.68 8.60 9.02
CA PRO A 319 8.76 9.98 8.55
C PRO A 319 7.42 10.50 8.06
N GLN A 320 7.10 11.77 8.36
CA GLN A 320 5.87 12.42 7.88
C GLN A 320 5.75 12.35 6.36
N LYS A 321 6.83 12.57 5.61
CA LYS A 321 6.85 12.49 4.14
C LYS A 321 6.43 11.12 3.59
N LEU A 322 6.74 10.02 4.31
CA LEU A 322 6.33 8.68 3.91
C LEU A 322 4.82 8.52 4.01
N LEU A 323 4.26 8.93 5.17
CA LEU A 323 2.82 8.87 5.43
C LEU A 323 2.05 9.83 4.51
N GLU A 324 2.59 11.02 4.25
CA GLU A 324 2.03 11.99 3.31
C GLU A 324 1.89 11.38 1.91
N ARG A 325 2.92 10.71 1.44
CA ARG A 325 2.91 10.02 0.13
C ARG A 325 1.85 8.92 0.09
N ILE A 326 1.81 8.06 1.11
CA ILE A 326 0.84 6.96 1.21
C ILE A 326 -0.60 7.51 1.23
N ILE A 327 -0.87 8.48 2.10
CA ILE A 327 -2.21 9.06 2.27
C ILE A 327 -2.66 9.75 0.99
N LYS A 328 -1.80 10.52 0.33
CA LYS A 328 -2.13 11.19 -0.94
C LYS A 328 -2.44 10.21 -2.06
N ILE A 329 -1.69 9.11 -2.17
CA ILE A 329 -1.90 8.09 -3.22
C ILE A 329 -3.21 7.32 -2.99
N CYS A 330 -3.50 6.94 -1.74
CA CYS A 330 -4.54 5.96 -1.42
C CYS A 330 -5.84 6.58 -0.88
N SER A 331 -5.94 7.91 -0.80
CA SER A 331 -7.13 8.59 -0.26
C SER A 331 -7.37 9.96 -0.89
N ASN A 332 -8.59 10.45 -0.80
CA ASN A 332 -8.98 11.81 -1.18
C ASN A 332 -9.22 12.67 0.07
N GLU A 333 -9.37 13.99 -0.09
CA GLU A 333 -9.81 14.86 1.01
C GLU A 333 -11.17 14.39 1.54
N GLY A 334 -11.34 14.41 2.84
CA GLY A 334 -12.51 13.89 3.54
C GLY A 334 -12.56 12.37 3.72
N SER A 335 -11.69 11.60 3.07
CA SER A 335 -11.56 10.14 3.24
C SER A 335 -11.28 9.76 4.68
N TYR A 336 -11.74 8.56 5.07
CA TYR A 336 -11.41 7.97 6.36
C TYR A 336 -10.14 7.11 6.27
N VAL A 337 -9.21 7.35 7.18
CA VAL A 337 -7.95 6.63 7.37
C VAL A 337 -7.98 5.92 8.72
N LEU A 338 -7.48 4.69 8.79
CA LEU A 338 -7.26 3.95 10.02
C LEU A 338 -5.78 3.62 10.16
N ASP A 339 -5.23 3.91 11.33
CA ASP A 339 -3.94 3.36 11.76
C ASP A 339 -4.16 2.54 13.04
N PRO A 340 -4.17 1.21 12.91
CA PRO A 340 -4.57 0.32 14.00
C PRO A 340 -3.48 0.05 15.04
N VAL A 341 -2.24 0.50 14.79
CA VAL A 341 -1.07 0.34 15.67
C VAL A 341 -0.21 1.61 15.58
N CYS A 342 -0.80 2.75 15.95
CA CYS A 342 -0.37 4.07 15.52
C CYS A 342 0.92 4.59 16.17
N GLY A 343 1.38 4.00 17.28
CA GLY A 343 2.58 4.43 17.99
C GLY A 343 2.61 5.95 18.23
N SER A 344 3.53 6.63 17.57
CA SER A 344 3.67 8.10 17.69
C SER A 344 2.55 8.93 17.06
N GLY A 345 1.53 8.34 16.45
CA GLY A 345 0.41 9.03 15.79
C GLY A 345 0.77 9.85 14.55
N THR A 346 1.90 9.56 13.91
CA THR A 346 2.33 10.30 12.71
C THR A 346 1.29 10.23 11.60
N THR A 347 0.63 9.10 11.42
CA THR A 347 -0.44 8.91 10.42
C THR A 347 -1.60 9.88 10.64
N GLY A 348 -2.10 9.98 11.88
CA GLY A 348 -3.17 10.91 12.23
C GLY A 348 -2.79 12.37 12.01
N PHE A 349 -1.57 12.73 12.44
CA PHE A 349 -1.06 14.09 12.27
C PHE A 349 -0.98 14.50 10.78
N VAL A 350 -0.48 13.60 9.93
CA VAL A 350 -0.39 13.87 8.49
C VAL A 350 -1.78 13.84 7.83
N ALA A 351 -2.65 12.93 8.24
CA ALA A 351 -4.02 12.85 7.74
C ALA A 351 -4.79 14.15 8.02
N ASP A 352 -4.68 14.71 9.24
CA ASP A 352 -5.29 15.97 9.63
C ASP A 352 -4.80 17.13 8.76
N LYS A 353 -3.49 17.27 8.60
CA LYS A 353 -2.88 18.27 7.70
C LYS A 353 -3.35 18.19 6.26
N LEU A 354 -3.76 17.02 5.83
CA LEU A 354 -4.23 16.75 4.47
C LEU A 354 -5.77 16.76 4.37
N ASN A 355 -6.50 17.21 5.38
CA ASN A 355 -7.96 17.20 5.45
C ASN A 355 -8.57 15.80 5.29
N ARG A 356 -7.94 14.75 5.87
CA ARG A 356 -8.50 13.41 6.00
C ARG A 356 -8.97 13.19 7.44
N LYS A 357 -10.02 12.39 7.61
CA LYS A 357 -10.47 11.93 8.92
C LYS A 357 -9.67 10.70 9.31
N CYS A 358 -9.13 10.65 10.53
CA CYS A 358 -8.29 9.54 10.95
C CYS A 358 -8.75 8.96 12.29
N ILE A 359 -8.76 7.64 12.35
CA ILE A 359 -8.87 6.89 13.59
C ILE A 359 -7.51 6.25 13.87
N LEU A 360 -7.03 6.47 15.09
CA LEU A 360 -5.79 5.92 15.61
C LEU A 360 -6.13 4.93 16.71
N CYS A 361 -5.51 3.74 16.70
CA CYS A 361 -5.60 2.79 17.80
C CYS A 361 -4.19 2.40 18.24
N ASP A 362 -4.01 2.20 19.54
CA ASP A 362 -2.81 1.59 20.11
C ASP A 362 -3.13 0.93 21.45
N ILE A 363 -2.47 -0.18 21.72
CA ILE A 363 -2.63 -0.88 23.02
C ILE A 363 -1.81 -0.20 24.12
N ASN A 364 -0.73 0.51 23.75
CA ASN A 364 0.12 1.20 24.71
C ASN A 364 -0.55 2.49 25.19
N LYS A 365 -0.73 2.60 26.51
CA LYS A 365 -1.38 3.74 27.16
C LYS A 365 -0.61 5.06 26.99
N ASP A 366 0.71 5.00 26.90
CA ASP A 366 1.55 6.20 26.81
C ASP A 366 1.45 6.89 25.43
N THR A 367 0.94 6.18 24.43
CA THR A 367 0.72 6.68 23.07
C THR A 367 -0.20 7.90 23.06
N GLU A 368 -1.21 7.96 23.91
CA GLU A 368 -2.15 9.08 23.96
C GLU A 368 -1.45 10.41 24.26
N GLU A 369 -0.58 10.44 25.26
CA GLU A 369 0.15 11.65 25.62
C GLU A 369 1.14 12.07 24.53
N ILE A 370 1.82 11.11 23.92
CA ILE A 370 2.72 11.36 22.80
C ILE A 370 1.99 12.00 21.62
N ILE A 371 0.79 11.50 21.30
CA ILE A 371 -0.05 12.03 20.22
C ILE A 371 -0.51 13.45 20.58
N LYS A 372 -1.08 13.68 21.77
CA LYS A 372 -1.53 15.00 22.23
C LYS A 372 -0.41 16.02 22.14
N LYS A 373 0.79 15.68 22.62
CA LYS A 373 1.96 16.53 22.54
C LYS A 373 2.33 16.87 21.11
N ARG A 374 2.34 15.88 20.20
CA ARG A 374 2.61 16.11 18.76
C ARG A 374 1.67 17.13 18.14
N PHE A 375 0.39 17.06 18.47
CA PHE A 375 -0.60 18.00 17.92
C PHE A 375 -0.51 19.38 18.57
N SER A 376 -0.21 19.48 19.87
CA SER A 376 -0.01 20.77 20.53
C SER A 376 1.24 21.50 20.03
N ASP A 377 2.37 20.81 19.92
CA ASP A 377 3.64 21.38 19.45
C ASP A 377 3.55 21.90 18.00
N ALA A 378 2.66 21.31 17.18
CA ALA A 378 2.42 21.77 15.81
C ALA A 378 1.67 23.12 15.75
N ILE A 379 0.83 23.43 16.73
CA ILE A 379 0.09 24.70 16.80
C ILE A 379 1.04 25.87 17.09
N TYR A 380 2.16 25.63 17.76
CA TYR A 380 3.16 26.66 18.10
C TYR A 380 4.22 26.90 17.01
N ASN A 381 4.23 26.10 15.93
CA ASN A 381 5.22 26.18 14.85
C ASN A 381 4.63 26.62 13.49
N ILE A 382 3.49 27.35 13.52
CA ILE A 382 2.88 27.99 12.33
C ILE A 382 3.25 29.46 12.28
#